data_016a16dd56ebfc6619c4ae6b1217a0e1
#
_entry.id   016a16dd56ebfc6619c4ae6b1217a0e1
#
_cell.length_a   1.000
_cell.length_b   1.000
_cell.length_c   1.000
_cell.angle_alpha   90.00
_cell.angle_beta   90.00
_cell.angle_gamma   90.00
#
_symmetry.space_group_name_H-M   'P 1'
#
loop_
_entity.id
_entity.type
_entity.pdbx_description
1 polymer ?
#
loop_
_entity_poly.entity_id
_entity_poly.type
_entity_poly.pdbx_seq_one_letter_code
_entity_poly.pdbx_strand_id
1 'polypeptide(L)'
;MQNRRLSVTERQERPSTVSRNGRPFLEIKDVSKVYPTKKGPFTVLDGVNLNVEKGEFICVIGHSGCGKSTLLNMVSGFNFPTSGQVLLEGEPITQPGPDRMVVFQNYALLPWRTAFENIYLAVNAVYPNKPEAEKRAIVRDHLAMVGLGDAMDKKPPQMSGGMRQRVSIARALAIRPKVLILDEPFGALDAITKEELQEELLKIWGDNRCTVLMITHDIDEALFLADKLVMMTNGPHAKIGEVLEIPFSRPRDRARIMEDPQYYKLRNYALDFLFNRFAHDDVG
;
A
#
# COMPACT_ATOMS: atom_id res chain seq x y z
N MET A 1 -22.14 -27.35 -12.78
CA MET A 1 -21.66 -26.25 -13.62
C MET A 1 -20.13 -26.17 -13.45
N GLN A 2 -19.40 -26.40 -14.54
CA GLN A 2 -17.97 -26.66 -14.53
C GLN A 2 -17.19 -25.38 -14.27
N ASN A 3 -16.31 -25.39 -13.25
CA ASN A 3 -15.29 -24.38 -12.98
C ASN A 3 -14.31 -24.31 -14.16
N ARG A 4 -14.48 -23.34 -15.06
CA ARG A 4 -13.44 -22.98 -16.03
C ARG A 4 -12.40 -22.10 -15.31
N ARG A 5 -11.29 -22.73 -14.90
CA ARG A 5 -10.05 -22.01 -14.61
C ARG A 5 -9.58 -21.35 -15.91
N LEU A 6 -9.46 -20.03 -15.91
CA LEU A 6 -8.83 -19.30 -17.00
C LEU A 6 -7.34 -19.69 -17.03
N SER A 7 -6.96 -20.47 -18.03
CA SER A 7 -5.55 -20.75 -18.33
C SER A 7 -4.93 -19.52 -18.97
N VAL A 8 -4.03 -18.86 -18.24
CA VAL A 8 -3.19 -17.78 -18.77
C VAL A 8 -2.04 -18.43 -19.54
N THR A 9 -2.07 -18.28 -20.85
CA THR A 9 -1.00 -18.75 -21.75
C THR A 9 0.03 -17.64 -21.98
N GLU A 10 1.30 -18.08 -21.93
CA GLU A 10 2.54 -17.36 -22.27
C GLU A 10 3.08 -16.35 -21.24
N ARG A 11 3.94 -16.91 -20.38
CA ARG A 11 4.86 -16.16 -19.51
C ARG A 11 5.98 -15.55 -20.37
N GLN A 12 5.99 -14.23 -20.53
CA GLN A 12 7.27 -13.54 -20.68
C GLN A 12 7.95 -13.55 -19.29
N GLU A 13 9.10 -14.20 -19.20
CA GLU A 13 9.88 -14.34 -17.98
C GLU A 13 10.27 -12.94 -17.43
N ARG A 14 9.58 -12.51 -16.38
CA ARG A 14 10.08 -11.44 -15.53
C ARG A 14 11.26 -12.02 -14.75
N PRO A 15 12.39 -11.29 -14.57
CA PRO A 15 13.44 -11.78 -13.69
C PRO A 15 12.85 -11.97 -12.29
N SER A 16 12.74 -13.21 -11.86
CA SER A 16 12.29 -13.56 -10.51
C SER A 16 13.33 -13.05 -9.52
N THR A 17 13.01 -11.95 -8.83
CA THR A 17 13.79 -11.51 -7.67
C THR A 17 13.41 -12.37 -6.46
N VAL A 18 13.63 -13.66 -6.55
CA VAL A 18 13.52 -14.57 -5.40
C VAL A 18 14.55 -14.09 -4.36
N SER A 19 14.09 -13.87 -3.13
CA SER A 19 14.95 -13.61 -1.98
C SER A 19 16.09 -14.63 -1.96
N ARG A 20 17.30 -14.24 -1.50
CA ARG A 20 18.52 -15.05 -1.47
C ARG A 20 18.35 -16.45 -0.85
N ASN A 21 17.22 -16.75 -0.19
CA ASN A 21 16.94 -18.02 0.49
C ASN A 21 15.63 -18.71 0.05
N GLY A 22 15.01 -18.32 -1.08
CA GLY A 22 13.74 -18.92 -1.55
C GLY A 22 12.53 -18.62 -0.65
N ARG A 23 12.63 -17.65 0.28
CA ARG A 23 11.52 -17.21 1.14
C ARG A 23 10.91 -15.90 0.62
N PRO A 24 9.61 -15.66 0.84
CA PRO A 24 8.98 -14.37 0.54
C PRO A 24 9.67 -13.23 1.29
N PHE A 25 9.65 -12.03 0.70
CA PHE A 25 10.21 -10.83 1.33
C PHE A 25 9.35 -10.34 2.51
N LEU A 26 8.02 -10.32 2.33
CA LEU A 26 7.05 -10.11 3.38
C LEU A 26 6.10 -11.31 3.38
N GLU A 27 5.94 -11.96 4.52
CA GLU A 27 5.08 -13.13 4.69
C GLU A 27 4.04 -12.87 5.78
N ILE A 28 2.77 -13.01 5.45
CA ILE A 28 1.65 -13.04 6.38
C ILE A 28 1.24 -14.51 6.45
N LYS A 29 1.43 -15.14 7.61
CA LYS A 29 1.31 -16.59 7.79
C LYS A 29 0.27 -16.94 8.83
N ASP A 30 -0.84 -17.49 8.35
CA ASP A 30 -1.97 -17.97 9.15
C ASP A 30 -2.46 -16.95 10.21
N VAL A 31 -2.52 -15.69 9.78
CA VAL A 31 -2.81 -14.56 10.65
C VAL A 31 -4.30 -14.47 10.96
N SER A 32 -4.63 -14.54 12.27
CA SER A 32 -5.98 -14.25 12.77
C SER A 32 -5.95 -13.11 13.77
N LYS A 33 -7.03 -12.32 13.79
CA LYS A 33 -7.19 -11.22 14.73
C LYS A 33 -8.57 -11.22 15.38
N VAL A 34 -8.56 -11.32 16.69
CA VAL A 34 -9.76 -11.29 17.53
C VAL A 34 -9.68 -10.10 18.48
N TYR A 35 -10.73 -9.31 18.53
CA TYR A 35 -10.86 -8.23 19.49
C TYR A 35 -11.89 -8.60 20.57
N PRO A 36 -11.59 -8.36 21.85
CA PRO A 36 -12.56 -8.52 22.91
C PRO A 36 -13.63 -7.41 22.81
N THR A 37 -14.90 -7.78 22.83
CA THR A 37 -16.02 -6.84 22.85
C THR A 37 -16.96 -7.14 24.01
N LYS A 38 -17.84 -6.19 24.36
CA LYS A 38 -18.88 -6.39 25.40
C LYS A 38 -19.84 -7.55 25.07
N LYS A 39 -19.97 -7.91 23.79
CA LYS A 39 -20.83 -9.00 23.30
C LYS A 39 -20.08 -10.34 23.13
N GLY A 40 -18.80 -10.39 23.50
CA GLY A 40 -17.92 -11.54 23.31
C GLY A 40 -16.78 -11.26 22.31
N PRO A 41 -15.94 -12.25 21.99
CA PRO A 41 -14.85 -12.10 21.05
C PRO A 41 -15.38 -11.83 19.64
N PHE A 42 -14.77 -10.87 18.95
CA PHE A 42 -15.09 -10.50 17.57
C PHE A 42 -13.88 -10.78 16.66
N THR A 43 -14.01 -11.77 15.80
CA THR A 43 -12.95 -12.15 14.86
C THR A 43 -13.01 -11.26 13.62
N VAL A 44 -12.01 -10.43 13.43
CA VAL A 44 -11.89 -9.55 12.24
C VAL A 44 -11.23 -10.29 11.09
N LEU A 45 -10.09 -10.94 11.35
CA LEU A 45 -9.32 -11.72 10.36
C LEU A 45 -9.21 -13.16 10.82
N ASP A 46 -9.29 -14.11 9.89
CA ASP A 46 -9.28 -15.54 10.18
C ASP A 46 -8.42 -16.31 9.17
N GLY A 47 -7.21 -16.73 9.59
CA GLY A 47 -6.31 -17.55 8.78
C GLY A 47 -5.80 -16.87 7.51
N VAL A 48 -5.45 -15.59 7.58
CA VAL A 48 -4.95 -14.81 6.43
C VAL A 48 -3.54 -15.24 6.06
N ASN A 49 -3.34 -15.55 4.77
CA ASN A 49 -2.05 -15.92 4.21
C ASN A 49 -1.74 -15.05 2.99
N LEU A 50 -0.57 -14.41 2.93
CA LEU A 50 -0.10 -13.62 1.80
C LEU A 50 1.43 -13.63 1.74
N ASN A 51 1.95 -13.88 0.54
CA ASN A 51 3.37 -13.77 0.23
C ASN A 51 3.59 -12.62 -0.73
N VAL A 52 4.52 -11.74 -0.38
CA VAL A 52 4.89 -10.56 -1.17
C VAL A 52 6.38 -10.63 -1.48
N GLU A 53 6.72 -10.47 -2.74
CA GLU A 53 8.10 -10.44 -3.20
C GLU A 53 8.71 -9.04 -3.03
N LYS A 54 10.03 -8.97 -2.97
CA LYS A 54 10.74 -7.71 -2.85
C LYS A 54 10.50 -6.82 -4.07
N GLY A 55 10.10 -5.58 -3.82
CA GLY A 55 9.85 -4.59 -4.87
C GLY A 55 8.53 -4.79 -5.60
N GLU A 56 7.61 -5.64 -5.11
CA GLU A 56 6.24 -5.71 -5.62
C GLU A 56 5.39 -4.53 -5.13
N PHE A 57 4.46 -4.11 -5.97
CA PHE A 57 3.40 -3.18 -5.62
C PHE A 57 2.09 -3.96 -5.47
N ILE A 58 1.61 -4.11 -4.25
CA ILE A 58 0.40 -4.87 -3.91
C ILE A 58 -0.72 -3.88 -3.55
N CYS A 59 -1.89 -4.02 -4.18
CA CYS A 59 -3.10 -3.35 -3.73
C CYS A 59 -4.05 -4.34 -3.04
N VAL A 60 -4.63 -3.91 -1.92
CA VAL A 60 -5.62 -4.67 -1.15
C VAL A 60 -6.95 -3.96 -1.26
N ILE A 61 -7.96 -4.66 -1.80
CA ILE A 61 -9.34 -4.17 -1.88
C ILE A 61 -10.29 -5.07 -1.09
N GLY A 62 -11.47 -4.54 -0.78
CA GLY A 62 -12.52 -5.24 -0.04
C GLY A 62 -13.49 -4.22 0.55
N HIS A 63 -14.64 -4.68 1.02
CA HIS A 63 -15.66 -3.80 1.63
C HIS A 63 -15.15 -3.06 2.87
N SER A 64 -15.82 -1.97 3.23
CA SER A 64 -15.54 -1.26 4.47
C SER A 64 -15.72 -2.19 5.67
N GLY A 65 -14.80 -2.12 6.63
CA GLY A 65 -14.85 -2.96 7.84
C GLY A 65 -14.35 -4.41 7.67
N CYS A 66 -13.94 -4.88 6.49
CA CYS A 66 -13.43 -6.24 6.30
C CYS A 66 -12.01 -6.48 6.86
N GLY A 67 -11.40 -5.50 7.53
CA GLY A 67 -10.11 -5.71 8.21
C GLY A 67 -8.86 -5.31 7.43
N LYS A 68 -8.96 -4.61 6.29
CA LYS A 68 -7.80 -4.13 5.50
C LYS A 68 -6.81 -3.32 6.34
N SER A 69 -7.30 -2.28 7.02
CA SER A 69 -6.43 -1.45 7.89
C SER A 69 -5.90 -2.24 9.09
N THR A 70 -6.65 -3.25 9.60
CA THR A 70 -6.15 -4.16 10.63
C THR A 70 -4.96 -4.95 10.11
N LEU A 71 -5.03 -5.48 8.89
CA LEU A 71 -3.95 -6.21 8.24
C LEU A 71 -2.72 -5.32 8.03
N LEU A 72 -2.89 -4.09 7.51
CA LEU A 72 -1.80 -3.13 7.32
C LEU A 72 -1.15 -2.72 8.65
N ASN A 73 -1.95 -2.55 9.70
CA ASN A 73 -1.42 -2.22 11.03
C ASN A 73 -0.57 -3.35 11.61
N MET A 74 -0.78 -4.61 11.19
CA MET A 74 0.11 -5.71 11.58
C MET A 74 1.42 -5.69 10.78
N VAL A 75 1.35 -5.37 9.49
CA VAL A 75 2.56 -5.21 8.68
C VAL A 75 3.41 -4.03 9.15
N SER A 76 2.78 -2.93 9.58
CA SER A 76 3.50 -1.77 10.14
C SER A 76 4.08 -2.02 11.54
N GLY A 77 3.57 -3.04 12.27
CA GLY A 77 3.91 -3.31 13.66
C GLY A 77 3.15 -2.46 14.67
N PHE A 78 2.09 -1.73 14.25
CA PHE A 78 1.21 -0.98 15.18
C PHE A 78 0.18 -1.88 15.86
N ASN A 79 -0.08 -3.05 15.31
CA ASN A 79 -0.95 -4.07 15.88
C ASN A 79 -0.30 -5.45 15.70
N PHE A 80 -0.75 -6.44 16.48
CA PHE A 80 -0.20 -7.79 16.42
C PHE A 80 -1.33 -8.80 16.21
N PRO A 81 -1.05 -9.91 15.50
CA PRO A 81 -2.02 -10.99 15.34
C PRO A 81 -2.36 -11.64 16.70
N THR A 82 -3.56 -12.20 16.81
CA THR A 82 -3.95 -13.05 17.94
C THR A 82 -3.33 -14.45 17.79
N SER A 83 -3.24 -14.94 16.54
CA SER A 83 -2.52 -16.14 16.15
C SER A 83 -1.88 -15.95 14.77
N GLY A 84 -0.92 -16.82 14.43
CA GLY A 84 -0.09 -16.66 13.24
C GLY A 84 0.99 -15.61 13.42
N GLN A 85 1.63 -15.19 12.33
CA GLN A 85 2.74 -14.23 12.38
C GLN A 85 2.90 -13.46 11.08
N VAL A 86 3.46 -12.25 11.19
CA VAL A 86 3.89 -11.43 10.04
C VAL A 86 5.40 -11.34 10.08
N LEU A 87 6.05 -11.70 8.98
CA LEU A 87 7.50 -11.78 8.86
C LEU A 87 7.99 -10.84 7.77
N LEU A 88 9.06 -10.10 8.02
CA LEU A 88 9.79 -9.34 7.02
C LEU A 88 11.21 -9.92 6.89
N GLU A 89 11.58 -10.34 5.68
CA GLU A 89 12.87 -11.04 5.43
C GLU A 89 13.11 -12.25 6.35
N GLY A 90 12.02 -12.91 6.75
CA GLY A 90 12.03 -14.07 7.64
C GLY A 90 12.01 -13.75 9.14
N GLU A 91 12.12 -12.47 9.52
CA GLU A 91 12.11 -12.04 10.93
C GLU A 91 10.70 -11.56 11.35
N PRO A 92 10.18 -11.98 12.51
CA PRO A 92 8.87 -11.56 13.00
C PRO A 92 8.80 -10.05 13.25
N ILE A 93 7.69 -9.45 12.82
CA ILE A 93 7.39 -8.05 13.12
C ILE A 93 6.79 -7.97 14.53
N THR A 94 7.56 -7.42 15.47
CA THR A 94 7.19 -7.32 16.89
C THR A 94 7.03 -5.88 17.40
N GLN A 95 7.35 -4.89 16.57
CA GLN A 95 7.23 -3.47 16.90
C GLN A 95 7.25 -2.62 15.63
N PRO A 96 6.80 -1.35 15.65
CA PRO A 96 7.02 -0.42 14.56
C PRO A 96 8.50 -0.18 14.32
N GLY A 97 8.87 0.06 13.05
CA GLY A 97 10.26 0.33 12.68
C GLY A 97 10.38 1.23 11.45
N PRO A 98 11.54 1.91 11.28
CA PRO A 98 11.78 2.81 10.15
C PRO A 98 11.88 2.08 8.80
N ASP A 99 12.00 0.77 8.82
CA ASP A 99 12.00 -0.09 7.63
C ASP A 99 10.59 -0.30 7.04
N ARG A 100 9.52 0.11 7.76
CA ARG A 100 8.11 0.01 7.37
C ARG A 100 7.41 1.33 7.63
N MET A 101 7.28 2.15 6.60
CA MET A 101 6.67 3.48 6.72
C MET A 101 5.22 3.49 6.26
N VAL A 102 4.39 4.19 7.02
CA VAL A 102 2.96 4.34 6.74
C VAL A 102 2.66 5.76 6.27
N VAL A 103 1.97 5.87 5.15
CA VAL A 103 1.31 7.08 4.67
C VAL A 103 -0.18 6.91 4.94
N PHE A 104 -0.71 7.71 5.86
CA PHE A 104 -2.10 7.67 6.28
C PHE A 104 -3.01 8.50 5.37
N GLN A 105 -4.27 8.16 5.30
CA GLN A 105 -5.32 8.88 4.55
C GLN A 105 -5.39 10.37 4.91
N ASN A 106 -5.17 10.72 6.18
CA ASN A 106 -5.17 12.11 6.67
C ASN A 106 -3.79 12.79 6.60
N TYR A 107 -2.83 12.18 5.84
CA TYR A 107 -1.45 12.62 5.64
C TYR A 107 -0.58 12.61 6.91
N ALA A 108 -1.15 12.69 8.10
CA ALA A 108 -0.48 12.75 9.41
C ALA A 108 0.70 13.74 9.44
N LEU A 109 0.53 14.91 8.82
CA LEU A 109 1.50 16.00 8.88
C LEU A 109 1.28 16.84 10.13
N LEU A 110 2.38 17.33 10.71
CA LEU A 110 2.36 18.25 11.84
C LEU A 110 1.94 19.64 11.34
N PRO A 111 0.76 20.16 11.69
CA PRO A 111 0.23 21.39 11.08
C PRO A 111 0.99 22.66 11.42
N TRP A 112 1.77 22.65 12.50
CA TRP A 112 2.63 23.76 12.94
C TRP A 112 4.03 23.74 12.32
N ARG A 113 4.42 22.66 11.62
CA ARG A 113 5.70 22.48 10.94
C ARG A 113 5.56 22.74 9.46
N THR A 114 6.62 23.24 8.81
CA THR A 114 6.70 23.39 7.36
C THR A 114 6.80 22.02 6.65
N ALA A 115 6.72 21.98 5.32
CA ALA A 115 6.99 20.79 4.53
C ALA A 115 8.38 20.24 4.82
N PHE A 116 9.38 21.13 4.80
CA PHE A 116 10.76 20.80 5.13
C PHE A 116 10.88 20.18 6.52
N GLU A 117 10.32 20.81 7.53
CA GLU A 117 10.40 20.34 8.91
C GLU A 117 9.68 19.02 9.16
N ASN A 118 8.57 18.76 8.46
CA ASN A 118 7.85 17.49 8.53
C ASN A 118 8.72 16.32 8.02
N ILE A 119 9.46 16.52 6.94
CA ILE A 119 10.37 15.49 6.40
C ILE A 119 11.65 15.43 7.25
N TYR A 120 12.19 16.57 7.64
CA TYR A 120 13.42 16.64 8.44
C TYR A 120 13.29 15.88 9.77
N LEU A 121 12.13 15.93 10.41
CA LEU A 121 11.87 15.19 11.65
C LEU A 121 12.11 13.69 11.47
N ALA A 122 11.61 13.10 10.40
CA ALA A 122 11.81 11.68 10.10
C ALA A 122 13.27 11.36 9.79
N VAL A 123 13.91 12.18 8.95
CA VAL A 123 15.33 12.04 8.58
C VAL A 123 16.23 12.13 9.82
N ASN A 124 15.98 13.10 10.70
CA ASN A 124 16.79 13.29 11.91
C ASN A 124 16.60 12.15 12.92
N ALA A 125 15.39 11.59 13.03
CA ALA A 125 15.12 10.46 13.91
C ALA A 125 15.82 9.17 13.44
N VAL A 126 15.86 8.93 12.13
CA VAL A 126 16.44 7.69 11.56
C VAL A 126 17.96 7.80 11.37
N TYR A 127 18.45 9.00 11.08
CA TYR A 127 19.89 9.25 10.84
C TYR A 127 20.49 10.23 11.86
N PRO A 128 20.45 9.96 13.19
CA PRO A 128 20.88 10.92 14.21
C PRO A 128 22.34 11.34 14.05
N ASN A 129 23.20 10.43 13.59
CA ASN A 129 24.64 10.62 13.48
C ASN A 129 25.10 11.26 12.14
N LYS A 130 24.19 11.50 11.17
CA LYS A 130 24.58 12.17 9.93
C LYS A 130 24.84 13.65 10.16
N PRO A 131 25.80 14.25 9.44
CA PRO A 131 26.00 15.70 9.44
C PRO A 131 24.72 16.45 9.11
N GLU A 132 24.51 17.60 9.74
CA GLU A 132 23.30 18.42 9.55
C GLU A 132 23.11 18.83 8.08
N ALA A 133 24.18 19.16 7.37
CA ALA A 133 24.15 19.51 5.96
C ALA A 133 23.61 18.34 5.10
N GLU A 134 24.00 17.09 5.41
CA GLU A 134 23.54 15.89 4.71
C GLU A 134 22.06 15.61 4.96
N LYS A 135 21.60 15.74 6.23
CA LYS A 135 20.16 15.59 6.56
C LYS A 135 19.32 16.60 5.78
N ARG A 136 19.77 17.85 5.73
CA ARG A 136 19.10 18.92 4.98
C ARG A 136 19.10 18.67 3.47
N ALA A 137 20.19 18.11 2.93
CA ALA A 137 20.24 17.72 1.52
C ALA A 137 19.22 16.63 1.21
N ILE A 138 19.13 15.56 2.01
CA ILE A 138 18.13 14.50 1.87
C ILE A 138 16.71 15.09 1.81
N VAL A 139 16.38 16.04 2.70
CA VAL A 139 15.06 16.67 2.72
C VAL A 139 14.77 17.45 1.43
N ARG A 140 15.75 18.27 0.97
CA ARG A 140 15.59 19.06 -0.27
C ARG A 140 15.42 18.17 -1.49
N ASP A 141 16.24 17.12 -1.59
CA ASP A 141 16.18 16.17 -2.69
C ASP A 141 14.80 15.50 -2.78
N HIS A 142 14.22 15.10 -1.65
CA HIS A 142 12.90 14.48 -1.61
C HIS A 142 11.75 15.48 -1.85
N LEU A 143 11.89 16.74 -1.43
CA LEU A 143 10.93 17.79 -1.81
C LEU A 143 11.01 18.10 -3.31
N ALA A 144 12.21 18.16 -3.88
CA ALA A 144 12.39 18.34 -5.32
C ALA A 144 11.84 17.16 -6.11
N MET A 145 12.06 15.92 -5.64
CA MET A 145 11.54 14.67 -6.25
C MET A 145 10.01 14.66 -6.39
N VAL A 146 9.30 15.27 -5.43
CA VAL A 146 7.81 15.40 -5.48
C VAL A 146 7.34 16.76 -6.00
N GLY A 147 8.21 17.53 -6.67
CA GLY A 147 7.86 18.82 -7.27
C GLY A 147 7.50 19.94 -6.27
N LEU A 148 7.99 19.86 -5.03
CA LEU A 148 7.70 20.83 -3.97
C LEU A 148 8.92 21.62 -3.47
N GLY A 149 9.97 21.73 -4.30
CA GLY A 149 11.17 22.50 -3.94
C GLY A 149 10.89 23.94 -3.55
N ASP A 150 9.99 24.62 -4.28
CA ASP A 150 9.60 26.02 -4.03
C ASP A 150 8.55 26.18 -2.91
N ALA A 151 8.02 25.08 -2.39
CA ALA A 151 6.98 25.07 -1.37
C ALA A 151 7.47 24.56 -0.01
N MET A 152 8.79 24.43 0.16
CA MET A 152 9.39 23.81 1.36
C MET A 152 9.05 24.51 2.68
N ASP A 153 8.81 25.83 2.63
CA ASP A 153 8.51 26.64 3.80
C ASP A 153 7.01 26.76 4.11
N LYS A 154 6.14 26.21 3.24
CA LYS A 154 4.70 26.18 3.50
C LYS A 154 4.35 25.20 4.62
N LYS A 155 3.37 25.58 5.45
CA LYS A 155 2.77 24.69 6.45
C LYS A 155 1.55 23.95 5.85
N PRO A 156 1.16 22.78 6.40
CA PRO A 156 0.03 22.01 5.91
C PRO A 156 -1.29 22.79 5.69
N PRO A 157 -1.68 23.77 6.54
CA PRO A 157 -2.85 24.58 6.28
C PRO A 157 -2.77 25.49 5.02
N GLN A 158 -1.57 25.74 4.53
CA GLN A 158 -1.29 26.57 3.33
C GLN A 158 -1.15 25.72 2.06
N MET A 159 -1.37 24.40 2.14
CA MET A 159 -1.17 23.45 1.05
C MET A 159 -2.49 22.87 0.57
N SER A 160 -2.57 22.57 -0.74
CA SER A 160 -3.65 21.73 -1.28
C SER A 160 -3.58 20.29 -0.75
N GLY A 161 -4.63 19.50 -0.95
CA GLY A 161 -4.65 18.09 -0.62
C GLY A 161 -3.52 17.32 -1.29
N GLY A 162 -3.32 17.54 -2.60
CA GLY A 162 -2.25 16.93 -3.37
C GLY A 162 -0.85 17.31 -2.86
N MET A 163 -0.62 18.57 -2.50
CA MET A 163 0.65 18.98 -1.91
C MET A 163 0.92 18.28 -0.57
N ARG A 164 -0.09 18.17 0.30
CA ARG A 164 0.03 17.44 1.57
C ARG A 164 0.35 15.97 1.35
N GLN A 165 -0.29 15.36 0.37
CA GLN A 165 -0.01 13.96 -0.01
C GLN A 165 1.43 13.79 -0.47
N ARG A 166 1.92 14.66 -1.36
CA ARG A 166 3.31 14.64 -1.84
C ARG A 166 4.31 14.78 -0.69
N VAL A 167 4.08 15.69 0.26
CA VAL A 167 4.93 15.83 1.45
C VAL A 167 4.92 14.56 2.30
N SER A 168 3.77 13.90 2.48
CA SER A 168 3.68 12.67 3.27
C SER A 168 4.41 11.50 2.60
N ILE A 169 4.33 11.38 1.28
CA ILE A 169 5.10 10.40 0.49
C ILE A 169 6.60 10.69 0.58
N ALA A 170 7.01 11.94 0.36
CA ALA A 170 8.41 12.36 0.46
C ALA A 170 8.99 12.08 1.85
N ARG A 171 8.22 12.35 2.91
CA ARG A 171 8.62 12.03 4.30
C ARG A 171 8.86 10.54 4.49
N ALA A 172 7.98 9.71 3.95
CA ALA A 172 8.10 8.26 4.07
C ALA A 172 9.32 7.73 3.30
N LEU A 173 9.57 8.22 2.10
CA LEU A 173 10.66 7.76 1.23
C LEU A 173 12.03 8.30 1.65
N ALA A 174 12.10 9.47 2.31
CA ALA A 174 13.35 10.10 2.75
C ALA A 174 14.19 9.23 3.68
N ILE A 175 13.57 8.28 4.35
CA ILE A 175 14.25 7.34 5.25
C ILE A 175 14.52 5.98 4.60
N ARG A 176 14.22 5.81 3.29
CA ARG A 176 14.46 4.60 2.50
C ARG A 176 13.88 3.33 3.14
N PRO A 177 12.58 3.26 3.35
CA PRO A 177 11.94 2.10 3.97
C PRO A 177 12.05 0.87 3.05
N LYS A 178 12.03 -0.32 3.64
CA LYS A 178 11.92 -1.59 2.93
C LYS A 178 10.50 -1.81 2.41
N VAL A 179 9.50 -1.41 3.21
CA VAL A 179 8.07 -1.50 2.89
C VAL A 179 7.42 -0.13 3.06
N LEU A 180 6.75 0.35 2.02
CA LEU A 180 5.90 1.52 2.04
C LEU A 180 4.44 1.07 2.13
N ILE A 181 3.76 1.48 3.18
CA ILE A 181 2.37 1.15 3.44
C ILE A 181 1.53 2.40 3.15
N LEU A 182 0.54 2.28 2.28
CA LEU A 182 -0.33 3.37 1.86
C LEU A 182 -1.79 3.04 2.23
N ASP A 183 -2.37 3.80 3.14
CA ASP A 183 -3.76 3.61 3.59
C ASP A 183 -4.66 4.64 2.90
N GLU A 184 -5.36 4.24 1.84
CA GLU A 184 -6.24 5.05 1.00
C GLU A 184 -5.61 6.42 0.59
N PRO A 185 -4.39 6.41 0.00
CA PRO A 185 -3.59 7.63 -0.13
C PRO A 185 -4.23 8.70 -1.02
N PHE A 186 -5.15 8.34 -1.90
CA PHE A 186 -5.76 9.25 -2.85
C PHE A 186 -7.26 9.50 -2.61
N GLY A 187 -7.84 8.92 -1.54
CA GLY A 187 -9.27 8.96 -1.28
C GLY A 187 -9.87 10.35 -1.02
N ALA A 188 -9.04 11.32 -0.60
CA ALA A 188 -9.47 12.69 -0.30
C ALA A 188 -9.20 13.69 -1.44
N LEU A 189 -8.81 13.22 -2.64
CA LEU A 189 -8.42 14.06 -3.76
C LEU A 189 -9.48 14.07 -4.87
N ASP A 190 -9.53 15.16 -5.63
CA ASP A 190 -10.30 15.22 -6.87
C ASP A 190 -9.70 14.30 -7.94
N ALA A 191 -10.51 13.95 -8.97
CA ALA A 191 -10.13 12.94 -9.96
C ALA A 191 -8.85 13.29 -10.73
N ILE A 192 -8.68 14.55 -11.13
CA ILE A 192 -7.52 14.99 -11.93
C ILE A 192 -6.25 14.90 -11.09
N THR A 193 -6.27 15.52 -9.91
CA THR A 193 -5.14 15.48 -8.96
C THR A 193 -4.79 14.04 -8.57
N LYS A 194 -5.78 13.16 -8.43
CA LYS A 194 -5.60 11.75 -8.12
C LYS A 194 -4.81 11.04 -9.22
N GLU A 195 -5.20 11.19 -10.49
CA GLU A 195 -4.52 10.57 -11.62
C GLU A 195 -3.06 11.02 -11.75
N GLU A 196 -2.83 12.34 -11.66
CA GLU A 196 -1.47 12.91 -11.68
C GLU A 196 -0.58 12.33 -10.58
N LEU A 197 -1.10 12.24 -9.36
CA LEU A 197 -0.34 11.71 -8.22
C LEU A 197 -0.09 10.20 -8.30
N GLN A 198 -0.98 9.44 -8.91
CA GLN A 198 -0.78 8.01 -9.16
C GLN A 198 0.37 7.79 -10.15
N GLU A 199 0.41 8.54 -11.24
CA GLU A 199 1.50 8.48 -12.22
C GLU A 199 2.84 8.89 -11.60
N GLU A 200 2.83 9.97 -10.82
CA GLU A 200 4.00 10.44 -10.09
C GLU A 200 4.50 9.39 -9.06
N LEU A 201 3.58 8.77 -8.30
CA LEU A 201 3.92 7.71 -7.37
C LEU A 201 4.58 6.53 -8.08
N LEU A 202 4.07 6.11 -9.25
CA LEU A 202 4.67 5.02 -10.02
C LEU A 202 6.07 5.37 -10.52
N LYS A 203 6.29 6.62 -10.95
CA LYS A 203 7.62 7.10 -11.37
C LYS A 203 8.59 7.06 -10.19
N ILE A 204 8.23 7.67 -9.07
CA ILE A 204 9.05 7.71 -7.86
C ILE A 204 9.33 6.29 -7.34
N TRP A 205 8.32 5.42 -7.34
CA TRP A 205 8.47 4.03 -6.93
C TRP A 205 9.38 3.24 -7.89
N GLY A 206 9.27 3.49 -9.19
CA GLY A 206 10.13 2.88 -10.21
C GLY A 206 11.63 3.11 -9.96
N ASP A 207 11.99 4.29 -9.47
CA ASP A 207 13.37 4.66 -9.15
C ASP A 207 13.83 4.06 -7.80
N ASN A 208 12.94 3.92 -6.83
CA ASN A 208 13.27 3.47 -5.47
C ASN A 208 13.08 1.97 -5.25
N ARG A 209 12.15 1.33 -5.98
CA ARG A 209 11.87 -0.12 -5.92
C ARG A 209 11.64 -0.68 -4.51
N CYS A 210 11.10 0.11 -3.58
CA CYS A 210 10.66 -0.42 -2.30
C CYS A 210 9.39 -1.29 -2.51
N THR A 211 9.16 -2.24 -1.62
CA THR A 211 7.90 -3.01 -1.63
C THR A 211 6.75 -2.12 -1.20
N VAL A 212 5.63 -2.12 -1.91
CA VAL A 212 4.45 -1.31 -1.58
C VAL A 212 3.27 -2.19 -1.23
N LEU A 213 2.61 -1.87 -0.13
CA LEU A 213 1.32 -2.45 0.25
C LEU A 213 0.31 -1.31 0.41
N MET A 214 -0.67 -1.24 -0.47
CA MET A 214 -1.63 -0.15 -0.53
C MET A 214 -3.05 -0.65 -0.31
N ILE A 215 -3.82 0.02 0.53
CA ILE A 215 -5.28 -0.13 0.58
C ILE A 215 -5.92 0.90 -0.34
N THR A 216 -6.90 0.45 -1.10
CA THR A 216 -7.82 1.32 -1.82
C THR A 216 -9.19 0.66 -1.93
N HIS A 217 -10.23 1.46 -2.12
CA HIS A 217 -11.56 1.01 -2.48
C HIS A 217 -11.86 1.21 -3.98
N ASP A 218 -10.88 1.75 -4.72
CA ASP A 218 -11.00 2.03 -6.15
C ASP A 218 -10.29 0.93 -6.96
N ILE A 219 -11.09 0.15 -7.71
CA ILE A 219 -10.59 -0.96 -8.53
C ILE A 219 -9.70 -0.45 -9.66
N ASP A 220 -10.08 0.66 -10.29
CA ASP A 220 -9.35 1.23 -11.42
C ASP A 220 -7.96 1.73 -10.99
N GLU A 221 -7.88 2.31 -9.79
CA GLU A 221 -6.63 2.66 -9.13
C GLU A 221 -5.75 1.43 -8.87
N ALA A 222 -6.35 0.38 -8.31
CA ALA A 222 -5.62 -0.85 -8.00
C ALA A 222 -5.08 -1.53 -9.27
N LEU A 223 -5.87 -1.59 -10.34
CA LEU A 223 -5.45 -2.17 -11.62
C LEU A 223 -4.35 -1.35 -12.30
N PHE A 224 -4.37 -0.02 -12.13
CA PHE A 224 -3.33 0.85 -12.68
C PHE A 224 -2.01 0.74 -11.92
N LEU A 225 -2.06 0.66 -10.58
CA LEU A 225 -0.86 0.75 -9.75
C LEU A 225 -0.20 -0.60 -9.47
N ALA A 226 -0.99 -1.66 -9.22
CA ALA A 226 -0.49 -2.88 -8.62
C ALA A 226 0.17 -3.86 -9.62
N ASP A 227 1.08 -4.67 -9.09
CA ASP A 227 1.51 -5.92 -9.72
C ASP A 227 0.59 -7.08 -9.35
N LYS A 228 0.02 -7.04 -8.12
CA LYS A 228 -0.97 -7.97 -7.62
C LYS A 228 -2.12 -7.24 -6.95
N LEU A 229 -3.34 -7.67 -7.21
CA LEU A 229 -4.56 -7.23 -6.55
C LEU A 229 -5.02 -8.30 -5.58
N VAL A 230 -4.99 -7.99 -4.29
CA VAL A 230 -5.47 -8.85 -3.20
C VAL A 230 -6.89 -8.46 -2.86
N MET A 231 -7.83 -9.39 -2.96
CA MET A 231 -9.25 -9.17 -2.69
C MET A 231 -9.64 -9.87 -1.39
N MET A 232 -10.11 -9.09 -0.42
CA MET A 232 -10.55 -9.59 0.89
C MET A 232 -12.05 -9.89 0.88
N THR A 233 -12.43 -10.96 1.56
CA THR A 233 -13.84 -11.30 1.83
C THR A 233 -14.44 -10.34 2.85
N ASN A 234 -15.76 -10.36 3.02
CA ASN A 234 -16.44 -9.58 4.05
C ASN A 234 -16.10 -10.08 5.45
N GLY A 235 -16.16 -9.17 6.44
CA GLY A 235 -16.15 -9.52 7.86
C GLY A 235 -17.55 -9.94 8.36
N PRO A 236 -17.64 -10.53 9.55
CA PRO A 236 -16.54 -11.04 10.36
C PRO A 236 -15.83 -12.26 9.75
N HIS A 237 -14.70 -12.67 10.32
CA HIS A 237 -13.88 -13.77 9.82
C HIS A 237 -13.33 -13.54 8.38
N ALA A 238 -12.96 -12.30 8.09
CA ALA A 238 -12.45 -11.96 6.76
C ALA A 238 -11.14 -12.69 6.44
N LYS A 239 -11.02 -13.09 5.17
CA LYS A 239 -9.87 -13.81 4.60
C LYS A 239 -9.43 -13.13 3.32
N ILE A 240 -8.27 -13.52 2.81
CA ILE A 240 -7.96 -13.28 1.41
C ILE A 240 -8.78 -14.27 0.60
N GLY A 241 -9.71 -13.74 -0.19
CA GLY A 241 -10.54 -14.55 -1.07
C GLY A 241 -9.81 -14.91 -2.35
N GLU A 242 -9.17 -13.93 -2.97
CA GLU A 242 -8.39 -14.14 -4.19
C GLU A 242 -7.23 -13.16 -4.33
N VAL A 243 -6.22 -13.57 -5.10
CA VAL A 243 -5.09 -12.73 -5.52
C VAL A 243 -5.00 -12.77 -7.04
N LEU A 244 -5.14 -11.62 -7.69
CA LEU A 244 -5.02 -11.49 -9.14
C LEU A 244 -3.66 -10.88 -9.49
N GLU A 245 -2.94 -11.52 -10.39
CA GLU A 245 -1.77 -10.92 -11.03
C GLU A 245 -2.22 -9.91 -12.09
N ILE A 246 -1.63 -8.72 -12.07
CA ILE A 246 -1.92 -7.65 -13.02
C ILE A 246 -0.89 -7.71 -14.14
N PRO A 247 -1.26 -8.11 -15.36
CA PRO A 247 -0.32 -8.49 -16.41
C PRO A 247 0.26 -7.30 -17.18
N PHE A 248 -0.16 -6.06 -16.87
CA PHE A 248 0.29 -4.89 -17.62
C PHE A 248 1.76 -4.59 -17.34
N SER A 249 2.53 -4.39 -18.42
CA SER A 249 3.96 -4.08 -18.33
C SER A 249 4.23 -2.71 -17.72
N ARG A 250 5.45 -2.53 -17.19
CA ARG A 250 5.95 -1.24 -16.70
C ARG A 250 6.95 -0.65 -17.69
N PRO A 251 7.04 0.68 -17.85
CA PRO A 251 6.21 1.70 -17.18
C PRO A 251 4.74 1.62 -17.58
N ARG A 252 3.85 1.94 -16.65
CA ARG A 252 2.39 1.96 -16.88
C ARG A 252 2.04 3.19 -17.72
N ASP A 253 1.21 2.95 -18.75
CA ASP A 253 0.59 3.99 -19.59
C ASP A 253 -0.93 3.86 -19.41
N ARG A 254 -1.56 4.83 -18.81
CA ARG A 254 -2.98 4.78 -18.46
C ARG A 254 -3.86 4.61 -19.69
N ALA A 255 -3.60 5.37 -20.76
CA ALA A 255 -4.40 5.30 -21.97
C ALA A 255 -4.33 3.90 -22.59
N ARG A 256 -3.12 3.33 -22.73
CA ARG A 256 -2.94 1.99 -23.28
C ARG A 256 -3.58 0.90 -22.41
N ILE A 257 -3.49 1.02 -21.09
CA ILE A 257 -4.13 0.05 -20.17
C ILE A 257 -5.64 0.11 -20.31
N MET A 258 -6.24 1.30 -20.38
CA MET A 258 -7.69 1.46 -20.53
C MET A 258 -8.21 1.01 -21.91
N GLU A 259 -7.37 0.97 -22.94
CA GLU A 259 -7.72 0.42 -24.25
C GLU A 259 -7.59 -1.12 -24.32
N ASP A 260 -6.87 -1.75 -23.37
CA ASP A 260 -6.66 -3.19 -23.36
C ASP A 260 -7.94 -3.94 -22.93
N PRO A 261 -8.46 -4.87 -23.74
CA PRO A 261 -9.62 -5.67 -23.35
C PRO A 261 -9.43 -6.47 -22.05
N GLN A 262 -8.18 -6.78 -21.67
CA GLN A 262 -7.87 -7.49 -20.43
C GLN A 262 -8.14 -6.62 -19.20
N TYR A 263 -8.00 -5.29 -19.31
CA TYR A 263 -8.35 -4.36 -18.25
C TYR A 263 -9.82 -4.52 -17.83
N TYR A 264 -10.75 -4.51 -18.80
CA TYR A 264 -12.18 -4.67 -18.53
C TYR A 264 -12.53 -6.04 -17.96
N LYS A 265 -11.82 -7.10 -18.39
CA LYS A 265 -11.99 -8.44 -17.83
C LYS A 265 -11.61 -8.50 -16.36
N LEU A 266 -10.44 -7.95 -16.00
CA LEU A 266 -9.97 -7.89 -14.62
C LEU A 266 -10.86 -7.00 -13.76
N ARG A 267 -11.26 -5.84 -14.30
CA ARG A 267 -12.17 -4.91 -13.62
C ARG A 267 -13.51 -5.55 -13.31
N ASN A 268 -14.14 -6.17 -14.29
CA ASN A 268 -15.43 -6.83 -14.10
C ASN A 268 -15.31 -8.05 -13.16
N TYR A 269 -14.20 -8.75 -13.19
CA TYR A 269 -13.93 -9.84 -12.26
C TYR A 269 -13.81 -9.36 -10.82
N ALA A 270 -13.10 -8.27 -10.59
CA ALA A 270 -12.97 -7.67 -9.27
C ALA A 270 -14.32 -7.10 -8.76
N LEU A 271 -15.12 -6.49 -9.65
CA LEU A 271 -16.48 -6.05 -9.33
C LEU A 271 -17.38 -7.24 -8.96
N ASP A 272 -17.37 -8.34 -9.75
CA ASP A 272 -18.12 -9.55 -9.46
C ASP A 272 -17.75 -10.15 -8.11
N PHE A 273 -16.44 -10.19 -7.80
CA PHE A 273 -15.97 -10.65 -6.50
C PHE A 273 -16.54 -9.81 -5.36
N LEU A 274 -16.48 -8.48 -5.46
CA LEU A 274 -16.92 -7.60 -4.38
C LEU A 274 -18.45 -7.57 -4.23
N PHE A 275 -19.20 -7.48 -5.35
CA PHE A 275 -20.63 -7.19 -5.28
C PHE A 275 -21.52 -8.44 -5.39
N ASN A 276 -21.05 -9.53 -5.99
CA ASN A 276 -21.88 -10.71 -6.19
C ASN A 276 -21.49 -11.90 -5.31
N ARG A 277 -20.16 -12.12 -5.13
CA ARG A 277 -19.72 -13.30 -4.35
C ARG A 277 -19.62 -13.00 -2.86
N PHE A 278 -19.32 -11.77 -2.50
CA PHE A 278 -19.18 -11.31 -1.14
C PHE A 278 -19.95 -10.01 -0.93
N ALA A 279 -21.16 -9.91 -1.51
CA ALA A 279 -22.09 -8.85 -1.18
C ALA A 279 -22.36 -8.85 0.32
N HIS A 280 -22.46 -7.66 0.93
CA HIS A 280 -23.01 -7.57 2.26
C HIS A 280 -24.45 -8.15 2.20
N ASP A 281 -24.68 -9.24 2.88
CA ASP A 281 -26.02 -9.50 3.36
C ASP A 281 -26.32 -8.37 4.35
N ASP A 282 -27.06 -7.35 3.89
CA ASP A 282 -27.71 -6.37 4.74
C ASP A 282 -28.69 -7.12 5.64
N VAL A 283 -28.17 -7.72 6.70
CA VAL A 283 -28.99 -8.25 7.79
C VAL A 283 -29.24 -7.05 8.70
N GLY A 284 -30.49 -6.55 8.59
CA GLY A 284 -31.08 -5.46 9.35
C GLY A 284 -30.99 -5.57 10.89
#